data_1bfc4f54f99ac4dd9d3b94d8b9dfed62
#
_entry.id   1bfc4f54f99ac4dd9d3b94d8b9dfed62
#
_cell.length_a   1.000
_cell.length_b   1.000
_cell.length_c   1.000
_cell.angle_alpha   90.00
_cell.angle_beta   90.00
_cell.angle_gamma   90.00
#
_symmetry.space_group_name_H-M   'P 1'
#
loop_
_entity.id
_entity.type
_entity.pdbx_description
1 polymer ?
#
loop_
_entity_poly.entity_id
_entity_poly.type
_entity_poly.pdbx_seq_one_letter_code
_entity_poly.pdbx_strand_id
1 'polypeptide(L)'
;IKTGIAGGLDVYFGNGAFGAIPALGSTIEVEYVNHDGFMGNIDDGRDITFKWQAEGTDSLGGTHDLNEYLDVTCTSSPKMGADRESTDFTKIMTPLASKSFVLATPDNYEYFLSRYGLFSYIDAYNTTSDEYLDDDNVIYIFAVPDVKKKLASGQDYFSIPENEMFFDQNEYDKMSQVIQDSGQQMVTTEVVFVKPQIRKYSMDINIRYFEGFSKEEIFNDVRAAVSDYMLNITRRDK
;
A
#
# COMPACT_ATOMS: atom_id res chain seq x y z
N ILE A 1 -4.44 4.54 23.25
CA ILE A 1 -3.62 5.33 22.33
C ILE A 1 -4.53 6.29 21.60
N LYS A 2 -4.15 7.55 21.48
CA LYS A 2 -4.84 8.58 20.69
C LYS A 2 -3.85 9.24 19.75
N THR A 3 -4.35 9.80 18.67
CA THR A 3 -3.53 10.65 17.81
C THR A 3 -3.23 11.95 18.56
N GLY A 4 -1.96 12.20 18.79
CA GLY A 4 -1.49 13.43 19.45
C GLY A 4 -1.45 14.63 18.51
N ILE A 5 -1.10 15.77 19.07
CA ILE A 5 -0.89 17.02 18.31
C ILE A 5 0.32 16.83 17.37
N ALA A 6 0.23 17.38 16.17
CA ALA A 6 1.28 17.28 15.14
C ALA A 6 1.58 15.86 14.62
N GLY A 7 0.61 14.93 14.68
CA GLY A 7 0.76 13.59 14.11
C GLY A 7 1.49 12.57 15.00
N GLY A 8 1.86 12.95 16.21
CA GLY A 8 2.39 12.01 17.20
C GLY A 8 1.33 11.06 17.76
N LEU A 9 1.75 10.18 18.66
CA LEU A 9 0.87 9.28 19.40
C LEU A 9 0.93 9.62 20.88
N ASP A 10 -0.25 9.80 21.48
CA ASP A 10 -0.39 9.95 22.92
C ASP A 10 -0.77 8.60 23.53
N VAL A 11 0.01 8.13 24.47
CA VAL A 11 -0.24 6.89 25.21
C VAL A 11 -0.87 7.24 26.54
N TYR A 12 -2.08 6.75 26.77
CA TYR A 12 -2.83 6.94 28.02
C TYR A 12 -2.92 5.62 28.77
N PHE A 13 -2.68 5.69 30.06
CA PHE A 13 -2.89 4.57 30.98
C PHE A 13 -4.24 4.70 31.67
N GLY A 14 -4.70 3.61 32.27
CA GLY A 14 -5.92 3.58 33.01
C GLY A 14 -5.87 4.44 34.30
N ASN A 15 -7.04 4.70 34.86
CA ASN A 15 -7.21 5.44 36.13
C ASN A 15 -7.63 4.54 37.30
N GLY A 16 -7.52 3.23 37.14
CA GLY A 16 -7.95 2.22 38.13
C GLY A 16 -9.43 1.81 38.03
N ALA A 17 -10.30 2.66 37.48
CA ALA A 17 -11.69 2.33 37.18
C ALA A 17 -11.84 1.79 35.75
N PHE A 18 -11.10 2.40 34.82
CA PHE A 18 -11.06 2.03 33.41
C PHE A 18 -9.59 1.78 33.01
N GLY A 19 -9.13 0.53 33.17
CA GLY A 19 -7.78 0.09 32.88
C GLY A 19 -6.81 0.25 34.06
N ALA A 20 -5.69 -0.47 33.98
CA ALA A 20 -4.68 -0.48 35.03
C ALA A 20 -3.86 0.81 35.09
N ILE A 21 -3.50 1.22 36.28
CA ILE A 21 -2.51 2.26 36.54
C ILE A 21 -1.14 1.58 36.63
N PRO A 22 -0.11 1.98 35.88
CA PRO A 22 1.23 1.48 36.06
C PRO A 22 1.71 1.70 37.49
N ALA A 23 2.41 0.72 38.08
CA ALA A 23 2.97 0.87 39.39
C ALA A 23 4.04 1.98 39.40
N LEU A 24 4.18 2.65 40.55
CA LEU A 24 5.23 3.67 40.72
C LEU A 24 6.61 3.08 40.48
N GLY A 25 7.38 3.68 39.56
CA GLY A 25 8.71 3.20 39.17
C GLY A 25 8.71 2.15 38.06
N SER A 26 7.54 1.83 37.45
CA SER A 26 7.48 0.97 36.26
C SER A 26 8.25 1.60 35.09
N THR A 27 9.06 0.78 34.42
CA THR A 27 9.65 1.15 33.12
C THR A 27 8.60 0.91 32.03
N ILE A 28 8.42 1.89 31.15
CA ILE A 28 7.53 1.79 30.00
C ILE A 28 8.42 1.76 28.77
N GLU A 29 8.41 0.64 28.06
CA GLU A 29 9.08 0.49 26.79
C GLU A 29 8.07 0.69 25.66
N VAL A 30 8.44 1.51 24.68
CA VAL A 30 7.59 1.79 23.52
C VAL A 30 8.39 1.45 22.28
N GLU A 31 7.98 0.40 21.58
CA GLU A 31 8.52 0.04 20.28
C GLU A 31 7.65 0.66 19.18
N TYR A 32 8.27 1.32 18.23
CA TYR A 32 7.56 1.92 17.10
C TYR A 32 8.40 1.86 15.83
N VAL A 33 7.71 1.84 14.69
CA VAL A 33 8.34 1.89 13.37
C VAL A 33 8.23 3.31 12.84
N ASN A 34 9.36 3.87 12.46
CA ASN A 34 9.42 5.13 11.73
C ASN A 34 9.70 4.86 10.25
N HIS A 35 9.02 5.57 9.36
CA HIS A 35 9.19 5.42 7.92
C HIS A 35 8.97 6.75 7.19
N ASP A 36 9.56 6.87 6.01
CA ASP A 36 9.49 8.08 5.19
C ASP A 36 8.30 8.10 4.22
N GLY A 37 7.32 7.20 4.41
CA GLY A 37 6.14 7.12 3.56
C GLY A 37 6.48 6.88 2.09
N PHE A 38 5.86 7.67 1.19
CA PHE A 38 6.12 7.61 -0.24
C PHE A 38 7.59 7.94 -0.58
N MET A 39 8.25 8.79 0.20
CA MET A 39 9.65 9.17 -0.01
C MET A 39 10.64 8.01 0.21
N GLY A 40 10.20 6.94 0.87
CA GLY A 40 10.97 5.72 1.03
C GLY A 40 11.04 4.84 -0.23
N ASN A 41 10.33 5.17 -1.30
CA ASN A 41 10.39 4.46 -2.57
C ASN A 41 11.68 4.85 -3.32
N ILE A 42 12.49 3.87 -3.68
CA ILE A 42 13.76 4.07 -4.39
C ILE A 42 13.70 3.33 -5.73
N ASP A 43 14.12 4.00 -6.81
CA ASP A 43 13.98 3.47 -8.16
C ASP A 43 14.92 2.29 -8.44
N ASP A 44 16.20 2.43 -8.12
CA ASP A 44 17.18 1.35 -8.25
C ASP A 44 17.77 0.97 -6.89
N GLY A 45 17.29 -0.13 -6.35
CA GLY A 45 17.75 -0.65 -5.06
C GLY A 45 19.19 -1.14 -5.07
N ARG A 46 19.80 -1.33 -6.25
CA ARG A 46 21.19 -1.80 -6.36
C ARG A 46 22.19 -0.75 -5.93
N ASP A 47 21.82 0.53 -5.97
CA ASP A 47 22.66 1.65 -5.53
C ASP A 47 22.53 1.94 -4.02
N ILE A 48 21.68 1.19 -3.31
CA ILE A 48 21.51 1.35 -1.87
C ILE A 48 22.68 0.74 -1.13
N THR A 49 23.43 1.59 -0.42
CA THR A 49 24.45 1.15 0.53
C THR A 49 23.84 1.06 1.91
N PHE A 50 23.81 -0.14 2.46
CA PHE A 50 23.36 -0.35 3.83
C PHE A 50 24.51 -0.07 4.81
N LYS A 51 24.21 0.81 5.78
CA LYS A 51 25.03 0.96 6.98
C LYS A 51 24.17 0.46 8.13
N TRP A 52 24.48 -0.70 8.63
CA TRP A 52 23.82 -1.23 9.80
C TRP A 52 24.80 -1.27 10.96
N GLN A 53 24.31 -1.00 12.15
CA GLN A 53 25.07 -1.14 13.39
C GLN A 53 24.59 -2.41 14.06
N ALA A 54 25.28 -3.49 13.85
CA ALA A 54 25.00 -4.74 14.53
C ALA A 54 26.30 -5.28 15.14
N GLU A 55 26.25 -5.50 16.41
CA GLU A 55 27.33 -6.13 17.16
C GLU A 55 26.95 -7.58 17.44
N GLY A 56 27.86 -8.48 17.15
CA GLY A 56 27.76 -9.91 17.49
C GLY A 56 28.71 -10.25 18.63
N THR A 57 28.27 -11.13 19.52
CA THR A 57 29.14 -11.65 20.59
C THR A 57 29.59 -13.04 20.23
N ASP A 58 30.91 -13.30 20.25
CA ASP A 58 31.46 -14.62 20.01
C ASP A 58 31.30 -15.54 21.23
N SER A 59 31.68 -16.80 21.08
CA SER A 59 31.60 -17.81 22.15
C SER A 59 32.49 -17.55 23.34
N LEU A 60 33.42 -16.61 23.21
CA LEU A 60 34.38 -16.20 24.25
C LEU A 60 33.97 -14.89 24.94
N GLY A 61 32.85 -14.29 24.50
CA GLY A 61 32.32 -13.03 25.03
C GLY A 61 32.93 -11.78 24.38
N GLY A 62 33.67 -11.91 23.28
CA GLY A 62 34.17 -10.79 22.50
C GLY A 62 33.10 -10.17 21.66
N THR A 63 32.99 -8.83 21.64
CA THR A 63 32.06 -8.09 20.80
C THR A 63 32.74 -7.72 19.49
N HIS A 64 32.09 -8.05 18.36
CA HIS A 64 32.58 -7.79 17.01
C HIS A 64 31.55 -6.98 16.21
N ASP A 65 32.04 -6.04 15.42
CA ASP A 65 31.19 -5.34 14.42
C ASP A 65 30.92 -6.30 13.27
N LEU A 66 29.63 -6.62 13.05
CA LEU A 66 29.21 -7.54 12.00
C LEU A 66 29.42 -6.97 10.59
N ASN A 67 29.62 -5.67 10.43
CA ASN A 67 29.96 -5.08 9.14
C ASN A 67 31.31 -5.53 8.58
N GLU A 68 32.20 -6.03 9.44
CA GLU A 68 33.49 -6.59 9.02
C GLU A 68 33.39 -7.99 8.39
N TYR A 69 32.26 -8.67 8.63
CA TYR A 69 32.06 -10.08 8.27
C TYR A 69 30.92 -10.31 7.29
N LEU A 70 30.00 -9.34 7.13
CA LEU A 70 28.79 -9.47 6.33
C LEU A 70 28.64 -8.33 5.34
N ASP A 71 28.49 -8.67 4.07
CA ASP A 71 28.06 -7.75 3.02
C ASP A 71 26.55 -7.85 2.84
N VAL A 72 25.87 -6.71 2.88
CA VAL A 72 24.44 -6.62 2.66
C VAL A 72 24.17 -5.92 1.34
N THR A 73 23.49 -6.61 0.44
CA THR A 73 23.10 -6.08 -0.87
C THR A 73 21.58 -6.03 -1.02
N CYS A 74 21.07 -4.99 -1.65
CA CYS A 74 19.68 -4.90 -2.00
C CYS A 74 19.41 -5.73 -3.27
N THR A 75 18.49 -6.67 -3.19
CA THR A 75 18.12 -7.53 -4.33
C THR A 75 16.94 -6.99 -5.14
N SER A 76 16.16 -6.08 -4.56
CA SER A 76 15.01 -5.44 -5.21
C SER A 76 14.81 -4.03 -4.69
N SER A 77 14.35 -3.13 -5.55
CA SER A 77 14.04 -1.76 -5.14
C SER A 77 12.93 -1.72 -4.11
N PRO A 78 13.09 -0.97 -2.99
CA PRO A 78 12.00 -0.71 -2.06
C PRO A 78 10.94 0.15 -2.74
N LYS A 79 9.76 -0.43 -2.90
CA LYS A 79 8.58 0.18 -3.51
C LYS A 79 7.38 0.03 -2.57
N MET A 80 6.27 0.69 -2.91
CA MET A 80 4.99 0.60 -2.22
C MET A 80 4.93 1.34 -0.86
N GLY A 81 5.91 2.21 -0.58
CA GLY A 81 5.78 3.17 0.50
C GLY A 81 4.63 4.14 0.21
N ALA A 82 3.81 4.43 1.20
CA ALA A 82 2.70 5.35 1.10
C ALA A 82 2.68 6.31 2.28
N ASP A 83 2.21 7.52 2.02
CA ASP A 83 1.97 8.50 3.07
C ASP A 83 0.75 8.10 3.91
N ARG A 84 0.58 8.82 5.02
CA ARG A 84 -0.53 8.58 5.94
C ARG A 84 -1.87 8.67 5.21
N GLU A 85 -2.78 7.76 5.55
CA GLU A 85 -4.17 7.80 5.09
C GLU A 85 -4.85 9.13 5.45
N SER A 86 -5.69 9.63 4.54
CA SER A 86 -6.48 10.81 4.83
C SER A 86 -7.54 10.52 5.89
N THR A 87 -7.87 11.54 6.69
CA THR A 87 -8.93 11.43 7.71
C THR A 87 -10.28 11.06 7.09
N ASP A 88 -10.54 11.50 5.86
CA ASP A 88 -11.80 11.21 5.16
C ASP A 88 -11.86 9.75 4.72
N PHE A 89 -10.75 9.20 4.22
CA PHE A 89 -10.65 7.76 3.93
C PHE A 89 -10.88 6.93 5.21
N THR A 90 -10.22 7.28 6.32
CA THR A 90 -10.41 6.59 7.60
C THR A 90 -11.86 6.64 8.08
N LYS A 91 -12.56 7.76 7.92
CA LYS A 91 -13.99 7.89 8.29
C LYS A 91 -14.89 6.98 7.47
N ILE A 92 -14.63 6.86 6.16
CA ILE A 92 -15.40 6.00 5.28
C ILE A 92 -15.16 4.52 5.60
N MET A 93 -13.91 4.16 5.89
CA MET A 93 -13.51 2.77 6.13
C MET A 93 -13.82 2.26 7.54
N THR A 94 -13.90 3.13 8.55
CA THR A 94 -14.16 2.73 9.95
C THR A 94 -15.46 1.94 10.14
N PRO A 95 -16.61 2.31 9.54
CA PRO A 95 -17.85 1.53 9.67
C PRO A 95 -17.75 0.13 9.05
N LEU A 96 -16.96 0.00 7.98
CA LEU A 96 -16.71 -1.28 7.31
C LEU A 96 -15.79 -2.17 8.16
N ALA A 97 -14.78 -1.58 8.82
CA ALA A 97 -13.88 -2.28 9.75
C ALA A 97 -14.61 -2.98 10.89
N SER A 98 -15.66 -2.35 11.41
CA SER A 98 -16.43 -2.89 12.54
C SER A 98 -17.30 -4.10 12.16
N LYS A 99 -17.50 -4.36 10.87
CA LYS A 99 -18.35 -5.46 10.36
C LYS A 99 -17.56 -6.69 9.94
N SER A 100 -16.23 -6.63 9.87
CA SER A 100 -15.41 -7.64 9.23
C SER A 100 -14.61 -8.49 10.21
N PHE A 101 -15.30 -9.37 10.94
CA PHE A 101 -14.62 -10.42 11.70
C PHE A 101 -14.46 -11.74 10.92
N VAL A 102 -15.24 -11.94 9.86
CA VAL A 102 -15.20 -13.12 9.01
C VAL A 102 -15.32 -12.66 7.54
N LEU A 103 -14.50 -13.24 6.69
CA LEU A 103 -14.55 -13.01 5.25
C LEU A 103 -15.60 -13.95 4.63
N ALA A 104 -16.87 -13.55 4.72
CA ALA A 104 -18.01 -14.33 4.26
C ALA A 104 -18.68 -13.78 3.00
N THR A 105 -18.59 -12.46 2.77
CA THR A 105 -19.20 -11.79 1.62
C THR A 105 -18.15 -11.11 0.75
N PRO A 106 -18.41 -10.87 -0.53
CA PRO A 106 -17.49 -10.13 -1.41
C PRO A 106 -17.01 -8.82 -0.78
N ASP A 107 -17.91 -8.02 -0.23
CA ASP A 107 -17.59 -6.74 0.43
C ASP A 107 -16.58 -6.88 1.57
N ASN A 108 -16.58 -8.03 2.29
CA ASN A 108 -15.61 -8.26 3.35
C ASN A 108 -14.20 -8.44 2.80
N TYR A 109 -14.05 -9.12 1.66
CA TYR A 109 -12.75 -9.30 1.00
C TYR A 109 -12.24 -8.00 0.41
N GLU A 110 -13.13 -7.24 -0.27
CA GLU A 110 -12.80 -5.90 -0.79
C GLU A 110 -12.26 -5.01 0.34
N TYR A 111 -13.00 -4.94 1.45
CA TYR A 111 -12.60 -4.17 2.60
C TYR A 111 -11.28 -4.66 3.22
N PHE A 112 -11.15 -5.97 3.44
CA PHE A 112 -9.97 -6.56 4.04
C PHE A 112 -8.69 -6.22 3.26
N LEU A 113 -8.73 -6.37 1.94
CA LEU A 113 -7.59 -6.08 1.09
C LEU A 113 -7.33 -4.58 0.94
N SER A 114 -8.36 -3.75 0.86
CA SER A 114 -8.20 -2.29 0.72
C SER A 114 -7.43 -1.65 1.88
N ARG A 115 -7.41 -2.30 3.06
CA ARG A 115 -6.60 -1.85 4.23
C ARG A 115 -5.09 -1.80 3.96
N TYR A 116 -4.61 -2.58 3.02
CA TYR A 116 -3.20 -2.57 2.65
C TYR A 116 -2.81 -1.38 1.77
N GLY A 117 -3.80 -0.63 1.26
CA GLY A 117 -3.56 0.60 0.51
C GLY A 117 -2.77 0.41 -0.79
N LEU A 118 -2.72 -0.79 -1.33
CA LEU A 118 -1.96 -1.14 -2.54
C LEU A 118 -2.75 -0.95 -3.83
N PHE A 119 -4.03 -0.67 -3.70
CA PHE A 119 -5.00 -0.72 -4.79
C PHE A 119 -5.45 0.69 -5.17
N SER A 120 -5.58 0.92 -6.46
CA SER A 120 -6.32 2.06 -6.97
C SER A 120 -7.80 1.74 -7.17
N TYR A 121 -8.11 0.47 -7.38
CA TYR A 121 -9.45 -0.07 -7.45
C TYR A 121 -9.41 -1.52 -7.00
N ILE A 122 -10.41 -1.93 -6.25
CA ILE A 122 -10.66 -3.31 -5.87
C ILE A 122 -12.15 -3.53 -5.87
N ASP A 123 -12.58 -4.67 -6.36
CA ASP A 123 -13.96 -5.11 -6.37
C ASP A 123 -13.98 -6.62 -6.17
N ALA A 124 -14.97 -7.10 -5.47
CA ALA A 124 -15.15 -8.52 -5.22
C ALA A 124 -16.59 -8.93 -5.52
N TYR A 125 -16.77 -10.06 -6.17
CA TYR A 125 -18.06 -10.57 -6.57
C TYR A 125 -18.14 -12.10 -6.49
N ASN A 126 -19.35 -12.63 -6.47
CA ASN A 126 -19.63 -14.05 -6.47
C ASN A 126 -20.89 -14.33 -7.29
N THR A 127 -21.34 -15.60 -7.31
CA THR A 127 -22.57 -16.01 -8.03
C THR A 127 -23.83 -15.26 -7.59
N THR A 128 -23.88 -14.76 -6.36
CA THR A 128 -25.02 -13.98 -5.88
C THR A 128 -25.04 -12.57 -6.47
N SER A 129 -23.87 -12.00 -6.79
CA SER A 129 -23.73 -10.67 -7.38
C SER A 129 -23.71 -10.71 -8.91
N ASP A 130 -23.38 -11.86 -9.51
CA ASP A 130 -23.36 -12.04 -10.98
C ASP A 130 -23.92 -13.42 -11.35
N GLU A 131 -25.08 -13.42 -12.05
CA GLU A 131 -25.80 -14.63 -12.47
C GLU A 131 -25.10 -15.44 -13.55
N TYR A 132 -24.03 -14.90 -14.15
CA TYR A 132 -23.24 -15.62 -15.17
C TYR A 132 -22.11 -16.48 -14.58
N LEU A 133 -21.97 -16.48 -13.26
CA LEU A 133 -20.99 -17.30 -12.56
C LEU A 133 -21.63 -18.59 -12.10
N ASP A 134 -21.02 -19.72 -12.44
CA ASP A 134 -21.53 -21.07 -12.12
C ASP A 134 -20.87 -21.69 -10.87
N ASP A 135 -19.81 -21.07 -10.32
CA ASP A 135 -19.02 -21.65 -9.24
C ASP A 135 -19.51 -21.22 -7.86
N ASP A 136 -20.14 -22.13 -7.14
CA ASP A 136 -20.53 -21.90 -5.76
C ASP A 136 -19.31 -21.77 -4.84
N ASN A 137 -19.40 -20.89 -3.85
CA ASN A 137 -18.37 -20.63 -2.85
C ASN A 137 -17.05 -20.06 -3.39
N VAL A 138 -17.04 -19.53 -4.58
CA VAL A 138 -15.89 -18.80 -5.15
C VAL A 138 -16.10 -17.29 -5.00
N ILE A 139 -15.08 -16.60 -4.52
CA ILE A 139 -15.01 -15.14 -4.51
C ILE A 139 -14.00 -14.71 -5.58
N TYR A 140 -14.49 -14.01 -6.57
CA TYR A 140 -13.67 -13.42 -7.62
C TYR A 140 -13.27 -12.02 -7.19
N ILE A 141 -11.97 -11.73 -7.21
CA ILE A 141 -11.43 -10.43 -6.82
C ILE A 141 -10.78 -9.77 -8.02
N PHE A 142 -11.28 -8.61 -8.38
CA PHE A 142 -10.74 -7.75 -9.41
C PHE A 142 -9.91 -6.66 -8.74
N ALA A 143 -8.61 -6.69 -8.92
CA ALA A 143 -7.69 -5.80 -8.25
C ALA A 143 -6.82 -5.02 -9.24
N VAL A 144 -6.79 -3.70 -9.12
CA VAL A 144 -5.95 -2.81 -9.92
C VAL A 144 -4.94 -2.13 -8.99
N PRO A 145 -3.64 -2.25 -9.27
CA PRO A 145 -2.62 -1.66 -8.42
C PRO A 145 -2.71 -0.13 -8.40
N ASP A 146 -2.31 0.46 -7.28
CA ASP A 146 -2.05 1.89 -7.21
C ASP A 146 -0.73 2.20 -7.93
N VAL A 147 -0.85 2.49 -9.21
CA VAL A 147 0.30 2.71 -10.10
C VAL A 147 1.16 3.88 -9.62
N LYS A 148 0.55 4.88 -8.95
CA LYS A 148 1.29 6.00 -8.36
C LYS A 148 2.34 5.53 -7.35
N LYS A 149 2.04 4.48 -6.60
CA LYS A 149 2.97 3.89 -5.62
C LYS A 149 4.06 3.03 -6.26
N LYS A 150 3.88 2.62 -7.50
CA LYS A 150 4.88 1.89 -8.29
C LYS A 150 5.81 2.83 -9.07
N LEU A 151 5.48 4.13 -9.18
CA LEU A 151 6.32 5.12 -9.86
C LEU A 151 7.55 5.47 -9.04
N ALA A 152 8.67 5.55 -9.71
CA ALA A 152 9.87 6.12 -9.16
C ALA A 152 9.84 7.64 -9.16
N SER A 153 10.73 8.25 -8.38
CA SER A 153 10.86 9.71 -8.34
C SER A 153 11.20 10.27 -9.73
N GLY A 154 10.40 11.22 -10.20
CA GLY A 154 10.59 11.85 -11.51
C GLY A 154 9.95 11.14 -12.70
N GLN A 155 9.30 10.00 -12.49
CA GLN A 155 8.47 9.35 -13.50
C GLN A 155 7.07 9.96 -13.56
N ASP A 156 6.47 9.97 -14.75
CA ASP A 156 5.09 10.38 -14.96
C ASP A 156 4.21 9.20 -15.41
N TYR A 157 2.90 9.41 -15.49
CA TYR A 157 1.94 8.39 -15.93
C TYR A 157 2.31 7.77 -17.29
N PHE A 158 2.86 8.56 -18.21
CA PHE A 158 3.17 8.13 -19.58
C PHE A 158 4.45 7.30 -19.68
N SER A 159 5.25 7.26 -18.63
CA SER A 159 6.46 6.42 -18.55
C SER A 159 6.22 5.06 -17.95
N ILE A 160 4.99 4.77 -17.49
CA ILE A 160 4.65 3.50 -16.86
C ILE A 160 4.58 2.38 -17.90
N PRO A 161 5.37 1.33 -17.77
CA PRO A 161 5.27 0.18 -18.64
C PRO A 161 4.00 -0.62 -18.34
N GLU A 162 3.43 -1.27 -19.38
CA GLU A 162 2.14 -1.97 -19.27
C GLU A 162 2.14 -3.07 -18.21
N ASN A 163 3.26 -3.76 -18.01
CA ASN A 163 3.39 -4.81 -17.01
C ASN A 163 3.29 -4.30 -15.57
N GLU A 164 3.56 -3.02 -15.32
CA GLU A 164 3.40 -2.42 -14.00
C GLU A 164 1.97 -1.96 -13.70
N MET A 165 1.10 -1.96 -14.71
CA MET A 165 -0.34 -1.67 -14.53
C MET A 165 -1.13 -2.85 -13.97
N PHE A 166 -0.49 -3.99 -13.76
CA PHE A 166 -1.07 -5.20 -13.19
C PHE A 166 -0.31 -5.64 -11.95
N PHE A 167 -0.95 -6.46 -11.15
CA PHE A 167 -0.25 -7.30 -10.21
C PHE A 167 0.34 -8.50 -10.94
N ASP A 168 1.55 -8.89 -10.56
CA ASP A 168 2.16 -10.13 -11.05
C ASP A 168 1.63 -11.35 -10.26
N GLN A 169 1.97 -12.56 -10.70
CA GLN A 169 1.50 -13.78 -10.05
C GLN A 169 2.01 -13.87 -8.60
N ASN A 170 3.23 -13.44 -8.33
CA ASN A 170 3.78 -13.46 -6.97
C ASN A 170 3.05 -12.49 -6.04
N GLU A 171 2.59 -11.35 -6.55
CA GLU A 171 1.80 -10.38 -5.82
C GLU A 171 0.40 -10.96 -5.50
N TYR A 172 -0.24 -11.65 -6.45
CA TYR A 172 -1.50 -12.35 -6.22
C TYR A 172 -1.34 -13.49 -5.20
N ASP A 173 -0.28 -14.28 -5.30
CA ASP A 173 0.00 -15.38 -4.37
C ASP A 173 0.20 -14.84 -2.94
N LYS A 174 0.91 -13.73 -2.79
CA LYS A 174 1.07 -13.04 -1.49
C LYS A 174 -0.25 -12.54 -0.93
N MET A 175 -1.11 -11.96 -1.77
CA MET A 175 -2.44 -11.51 -1.35
C MET A 175 -3.31 -12.70 -0.89
N SER A 176 -3.28 -13.81 -1.64
CA SER A 176 -3.95 -15.04 -1.26
C SER A 176 -3.43 -15.59 0.07
N GLN A 177 -2.12 -15.58 0.27
CA GLN A 177 -1.51 -16.01 1.52
C GLN A 177 -1.93 -15.13 2.70
N VAL A 178 -1.95 -13.80 2.51
CA VAL A 178 -2.41 -12.85 3.55
C VAL A 178 -3.86 -13.10 3.95
N ILE A 179 -4.73 -13.42 2.98
CA ILE A 179 -6.12 -13.78 3.26
C ILE A 179 -6.17 -15.07 4.11
N GLN A 180 -5.43 -16.11 3.72
CA GLN A 180 -5.38 -17.39 4.43
C GLN A 180 -4.80 -17.24 5.85
N ASP A 181 -3.68 -16.53 5.98
CA ASP A 181 -2.97 -16.31 7.25
C ASP A 181 -3.79 -15.47 8.23
N SER A 182 -4.73 -14.67 7.74
CA SER A 182 -5.64 -13.89 8.59
C SER A 182 -6.53 -14.77 9.50
N GLY A 183 -6.75 -16.04 9.11
CA GLY A 183 -7.67 -16.93 9.79
C GLY A 183 -9.14 -16.50 9.74
N GLN A 184 -9.46 -15.50 8.94
CA GLN A 184 -10.82 -14.93 8.81
C GLN A 184 -11.59 -15.50 7.62
N GLN A 185 -10.90 -16.17 6.70
CA GLN A 185 -11.52 -16.81 5.53
C GLN A 185 -12.35 -18.03 5.95
N MET A 186 -13.52 -18.19 5.35
CA MET A 186 -14.30 -19.40 5.50
C MET A 186 -13.62 -20.58 4.81
N VAL A 187 -13.54 -21.73 5.47
CA VAL A 187 -12.83 -22.93 4.98
C VAL A 187 -13.36 -23.43 3.64
N THR A 188 -14.62 -23.17 3.35
CA THR A 188 -15.28 -23.61 2.11
C THR A 188 -15.16 -22.60 0.96
N THR A 189 -14.57 -21.41 1.19
CA THR A 189 -14.53 -20.36 0.19
C THR A 189 -13.18 -20.36 -0.53
N GLU A 190 -13.23 -20.42 -1.85
CA GLU A 190 -12.07 -20.22 -2.72
C GLU A 190 -11.99 -18.77 -3.16
N VAL A 191 -10.78 -18.24 -3.28
CA VAL A 191 -10.51 -16.87 -3.75
C VAL A 191 -9.77 -16.93 -5.06
N VAL A 192 -10.32 -16.28 -6.09
CA VAL A 192 -9.74 -16.22 -7.43
C VAL A 192 -9.49 -14.77 -7.79
N PHE A 193 -8.23 -14.41 -8.07
CA PHE A 193 -7.89 -13.09 -8.57
C PHE A 193 -8.07 -13.01 -10.09
N VAL A 194 -8.87 -12.05 -10.54
CA VAL A 194 -9.18 -11.82 -11.94
C VAL A 194 -8.29 -10.71 -12.49
N LYS A 195 -7.56 -11.00 -13.55
CA LYS A 195 -6.68 -10.02 -14.19
C LYS A 195 -7.50 -8.95 -14.93
N PRO A 196 -7.27 -7.65 -14.67
CA PRO A 196 -7.96 -6.57 -15.34
C PRO A 196 -7.59 -6.49 -16.84
N GLN A 197 -8.53 -6.01 -17.65
CA GLN A 197 -8.28 -5.70 -19.06
C GLN A 197 -7.94 -4.22 -19.21
N ILE A 198 -6.80 -3.92 -19.81
CA ILE A 198 -6.39 -2.55 -20.12
C ILE A 198 -6.97 -2.12 -21.47
N ARG A 199 -7.69 -1.00 -21.47
CA ARG A 199 -8.10 -0.30 -22.70
C ARG A 199 -7.21 0.92 -22.88
N LYS A 200 -6.52 0.97 -24.03
CA LYS A 200 -5.65 2.10 -24.40
C LYS A 200 -6.44 3.09 -25.24
N TYR A 201 -6.31 4.36 -24.88
CA TYR A 201 -6.88 5.46 -25.63
C TYR A 201 -5.78 6.36 -26.15
N SER A 202 -5.91 6.83 -27.39
CA SER A 202 -5.08 7.91 -27.94
C SER A 202 -5.83 9.23 -27.73
N MET A 203 -5.09 10.26 -27.31
CA MET A 203 -5.65 11.58 -27.06
C MET A 203 -4.79 12.64 -27.76
N ASP A 204 -5.41 13.42 -28.63
CA ASP A 204 -4.79 14.56 -29.28
C ASP A 204 -5.23 15.85 -28.59
N ILE A 205 -4.27 16.59 -28.00
CA ILE A 205 -4.56 17.83 -27.28
C ILE A 205 -3.99 19.00 -28.07
N ASN A 206 -4.86 19.87 -28.58
CA ASN A 206 -4.50 21.10 -29.28
C ASN A 206 -4.57 22.29 -28.34
N ILE A 207 -3.44 22.97 -28.14
CA ILE A 207 -3.31 24.07 -27.20
C ILE A 207 -2.98 25.36 -27.96
N ARG A 208 -3.70 26.44 -27.63
CA ARG A 208 -3.35 27.80 -28.04
C ARG A 208 -2.75 28.53 -26.85
N TYR A 209 -1.61 29.12 -27.03
CA TYR A 209 -0.90 29.85 -25.98
C TYR A 209 -0.59 31.28 -26.42
N PHE A 210 -0.35 32.16 -25.44
CA PHE A 210 -0.03 33.56 -25.71
C PHE A 210 1.45 33.74 -26.11
N GLU A 211 1.77 34.75 -26.89
CA GLU A 211 3.13 35.11 -27.22
C GLU A 211 3.93 35.41 -25.94
N GLY A 212 5.15 34.93 -25.86
CA GLY A 212 6.04 35.10 -24.71
C GLY A 212 6.24 33.88 -23.82
N PHE A 213 5.48 32.80 -24.04
CA PHE A 213 5.69 31.54 -23.33
C PHE A 213 6.49 30.54 -24.18
N SER A 214 7.30 29.71 -23.51
CA SER A 214 8.02 28.63 -24.18
C SER A 214 7.06 27.48 -24.53
N LYS A 215 7.12 27.03 -25.78
CA LYS A 215 6.30 25.88 -26.24
C LYS A 215 6.63 24.63 -25.44
N GLU A 216 7.89 24.40 -25.09
CA GLU A 216 8.34 23.23 -24.33
C GLU A 216 7.85 23.28 -22.89
N GLU A 217 7.88 24.45 -22.28
CA GLU A 217 7.37 24.65 -20.92
C GLU A 217 5.88 24.32 -20.83
N ILE A 218 5.08 24.88 -21.74
CA ILE A 218 3.62 24.62 -21.81
C ILE A 218 3.35 23.14 -22.09
N PHE A 219 4.12 22.50 -22.96
CA PHE A 219 3.97 21.08 -23.23
C PHE A 219 4.22 20.24 -21.97
N ASN A 220 5.28 20.55 -21.22
CA ASN A 220 5.60 19.85 -19.98
C ASN A 220 4.54 20.09 -18.89
N ASP A 221 4.04 21.31 -18.76
CA ASP A 221 2.98 21.64 -17.80
C ASP A 221 1.67 20.88 -18.11
N VAL A 222 1.28 20.83 -19.38
CA VAL A 222 0.09 20.09 -19.79
C VAL A 222 0.29 18.58 -19.58
N ARG A 223 1.47 18.07 -19.93
CA ARG A 223 1.82 16.67 -19.72
C ARG A 223 1.76 16.31 -18.22
N ALA A 224 2.33 17.16 -17.37
CA ALA A 224 2.27 16.99 -15.91
C ALA A 224 0.84 17.02 -15.38
N ALA A 225 0.03 18.00 -15.82
CA ALA A 225 -1.36 18.09 -15.40
C ALA A 225 -2.21 16.88 -15.80
N VAL A 226 -2.01 16.35 -17.02
CA VAL A 226 -2.69 15.13 -17.48
C VAL A 226 -2.19 13.92 -16.70
N SER A 227 -0.89 13.82 -16.45
CA SER A 227 -0.31 12.75 -15.63
C SER A 227 -0.90 12.73 -14.23
N ASP A 228 -0.93 13.88 -13.55
CA ASP A 228 -1.51 14.00 -12.21
C ASP A 228 -2.99 13.64 -12.19
N TYR A 229 -3.72 14.08 -13.21
CA TYR A 229 -5.14 13.72 -13.35
C TYR A 229 -5.32 12.21 -13.53
N MET A 230 -4.48 11.55 -14.33
CA MET A 230 -4.54 10.10 -14.56
C MET A 230 -4.14 9.29 -13.32
N LEU A 231 -3.21 9.79 -12.53
CA LEU A 231 -2.76 9.16 -11.28
C LEU A 231 -3.67 9.42 -10.08
N ASN A 232 -4.67 10.29 -10.22
CA ASN A 232 -5.57 10.63 -9.12
C ASN A 232 -6.62 9.52 -8.92
N ILE A 233 -6.51 8.81 -7.79
CA ILE A 233 -7.39 7.70 -7.41
C ILE A 233 -8.82 8.15 -7.17
N THR A 234 -9.02 9.35 -6.61
CA THR A 234 -10.36 9.87 -6.28
C THR A 234 -11.25 10.09 -7.49
N ARG A 235 -10.67 10.14 -8.68
CA ARG A 235 -11.38 10.22 -9.94
C ARG A 235 -12.13 8.94 -10.32
N ARG A 236 -11.71 7.81 -9.76
CA ARG A 236 -12.28 6.51 -10.09
C ARG A 236 -13.53 6.28 -9.24
N ASP A 237 -14.62 6.91 -9.65
CA ASP A 237 -15.93 6.62 -9.08
C ASP A 237 -16.35 5.19 -9.47
N LYS A 238 -17.03 4.55 -8.54
CA LYS A 238 -17.61 3.19 -8.72
C LYS A 238 -18.70 3.19 -9.77
#